data_ac9256fe9f3c34cffdf3e7b1afc17bc0
#
_entry.id   ac9256fe9f3c34cffdf3e7b1afc17bc0
#
_cell.length_a   1.000
_cell.length_b   1.000
_cell.length_c   1.000
_cell.angle_alpha   90.00
_cell.angle_beta   90.00
_cell.angle_gamma   90.00
#
_symmetry.space_group_name_H-M   'P 1'
#
loop_
_entity.id
_entity.type
_entity.pdbx_description
1 polymer ?
#
loop_
_entity_poly.entity_id
_entity_poly.type
_entity_poly.pdbx_seq_one_letter_code
_entity_poly.pdbx_strand_id
1 'polypeptide(L)'
;MSGNSYEKPDHWTLKARSEGYPARSVYKLAEMQEKFRLLRPGTRVLDIGAAPGSWSLWVLRFLKGSGFLAAVDLSPLGMKPPFGNFFFLQGDLYDPAVRAALAERGPYGLILSDAAPSTTGDRTVDTGRSEALVEAVIDYADALLAPGGHLVAKLFQGGGERDLLQALRGRFETARGFKPKACRAESFRSEEHTSELQSH
;
A
#
# COMPACT_ATOMS: atom_id res chain seq x y z
N MET A 1 -20.76 5.46 -32.91
CA MET A 1 -19.59 6.28 -32.49
C MET A 1 -19.78 6.66 -31.05
N SER A 2 -19.25 5.88 -30.15
CA SER A 2 -19.38 6.09 -28.71
C SER A 2 -18.16 6.89 -28.24
N GLY A 3 -18.39 8.17 -27.93
CA GLY A 3 -17.36 9.09 -27.48
C GLY A 3 -16.83 8.65 -26.11
N ASN A 4 -15.53 8.37 -26.07
CA ASN A 4 -14.80 8.16 -24.84
C ASN A 4 -14.82 9.47 -24.05
N SER A 5 -15.69 9.57 -23.05
CA SER A 5 -15.71 10.69 -22.11
C SER A 5 -14.38 10.66 -21.34
N TYR A 6 -13.43 11.51 -21.74
CA TYR A 6 -12.27 11.86 -20.93
C TYR A 6 -12.80 12.57 -19.67
N GLU A 7 -13.03 11.81 -18.60
CA GLU A 7 -13.39 12.37 -17.30
C GLU A 7 -12.32 13.40 -16.89
N LYS A 8 -12.76 14.63 -16.66
CA LYS A 8 -11.89 15.68 -16.12
C LYS A 8 -11.25 15.16 -14.83
N PRO A 9 -9.93 15.39 -14.62
CA PRO A 9 -9.26 14.98 -13.40
C PRO A 9 -10.02 15.51 -12.19
N ASP A 10 -10.31 14.64 -11.22
CA ASP A 10 -10.97 15.08 -10.00
C ASP A 10 -10.08 16.01 -9.15
N HIS A 11 -10.69 16.68 -8.17
CA HIS A 11 -10.00 17.61 -7.27
C HIS A 11 -8.73 16.99 -6.64
N TRP A 12 -8.80 15.75 -6.18
CA TRP A 12 -7.66 15.06 -5.55
C TRP A 12 -6.53 14.79 -6.54
N THR A 13 -6.85 14.47 -7.78
CA THR A 13 -5.85 14.28 -8.84
C THR A 13 -5.13 15.59 -9.17
N LEU A 14 -5.87 16.70 -9.29
CA LEU A 14 -5.28 18.01 -9.54
C LEU A 14 -4.39 18.46 -8.37
N LYS A 15 -4.86 18.27 -7.14
CA LYS A 15 -4.10 18.57 -5.92
C LYS A 15 -2.82 17.74 -5.85
N ALA A 16 -2.87 16.42 -6.11
CA ALA A 16 -1.68 15.59 -6.11
C ALA A 16 -0.63 16.07 -7.11
N ARG A 17 -1.06 16.42 -8.33
CA ARG A 17 -0.16 16.98 -9.36
C ARG A 17 0.49 18.29 -8.92
N SER A 18 -0.27 19.21 -8.33
CA SER A 18 0.26 20.49 -7.85
C SER A 18 1.27 20.32 -6.70
N GLU A 19 1.13 19.28 -5.89
CA GLU A 19 2.04 18.94 -4.80
C GLU A 19 3.20 18.02 -5.25
N GLY A 20 3.26 17.67 -6.55
CA GLY A 20 4.32 16.86 -7.15
C GLY A 20 4.24 15.38 -6.80
N TYR A 21 3.03 14.86 -6.52
CA TYR A 21 2.81 13.42 -6.34
C TYR A 21 2.34 12.78 -7.65
N PRO A 22 2.83 11.56 -7.96
CA PRO A 22 2.42 10.84 -9.17
C PRO A 22 0.92 10.51 -9.23
N ALA A 23 0.29 10.23 -8.09
CA ALA A 23 -1.11 9.84 -8.02
C ALA A 23 -1.79 10.36 -6.74
N ARG A 24 -3.13 10.48 -6.79
CA ARG A 24 -3.95 10.95 -5.68
C ARG A 24 -4.04 9.98 -4.49
N SER A 25 -3.61 8.72 -4.66
CA SER A 25 -3.60 7.71 -3.58
C SER A 25 -2.79 8.16 -2.35
N VAL A 26 -1.88 9.11 -2.52
CA VAL A 26 -1.11 9.73 -1.43
C VAL A 26 -1.99 10.23 -0.28
N TYR A 27 -3.17 10.77 -0.56
CA TYR A 27 -4.04 11.32 0.48
C TYR A 27 -4.68 10.26 1.36
N LYS A 28 -4.79 9.02 0.87
CA LYS A 28 -5.22 7.88 1.69
C LYS A 28 -4.20 7.62 2.81
N LEU A 29 -2.92 7.55 2.44
CA LEU A 29 -1.84 7.33 3.41
C LEU A 29 -1.71 8.52 4.38
N ALA A 30 -1.82 9.75 3.89
CA ALA A 30 -1.79 10.94 4.72
C ALA A 30 -2.90 10.94 5.78
N GLU A 31 -4.14 10.60 5.40
CA GLU A 31 -5.29 10.51 6.31
C GLU A 31 -5.10 9.37 7.35
N MET A 32 -4.56 8.22 6.91
CA MET A 32 -4.24 7.12 7.82
C MET A 32 -3.16 7.50 8.83
N GLN A 33 -2.11 8.20 8.38
CA GLN A 33 -1.07 8.70 9.28
C GLN A 33 -1.63 9.69 10.30
N GLU A 34 -2.49 10.60 9.90
CA GLU A 34 -3.15 11.54 10.82
C GLU A 34 -3.95 10.82 11.89
N LYS A 35 -4.70 9.79 11.49
CA LYS A 35 -5.59 9.05 12.37
C LYS A 35 -4.87 8.03 13.26
N PHE A 36 -3.93 7.28 12.72
CA PHE A 36 -3.34 6.12 13.38
C PHE A 36 -1.88 6.29 13.80
N ARG A 37 -1.21 7.36 13.32
CA ARG A 37 0.20 7.65 13.65
C ARG A 37 1.16 6.50 13.35
N LEU A 38 0.99 5.89 12.17
CA LEU A 38 1.73 4.72 11.70
C LEU A 38 3.24 4.93 11.59
N LEU A 39 3.63 6.16 11.21
CA LEU A 39 5.02 6.55 10.96
C LEU A 39 5.54 7.46 12.06
N ARG A 40 6.80 7.22 12.43
CA ARG A 40 7.62 8.08 13.30
C ARG A 40 8.96 8.34 12.63
N PRO A 41 9.69 9.40 12.99
CA PRO A 41 11.08 9.55 12.56
C PRO A 41 11.90 8.29 12.87
N GLY A 42 12.73 7.86 11.94
CA GLY A 42 13.53 6.64 12.09
C GLY A 42 12.84 5.32 11.70
N THR A 43 11.54 5.34 11.38
CA THR A 43 10.83 4.11 10.96
C THR A 43 11.46 3.51 9.71
N ARG A 44 11.62 2.19 9.71
CA ARG A 44 11.93 1.40 8.50
C ARG A 44 10.62 0.96 7.85
N VAL A 45 10.44 1.26 6.59
CA VAL A 45 9.18 1.04 5.86
C VAL A 45 9.42 0.13 4.66
N LEU A 46 8.47 -0.77 4.39
CA LEU A 46 8.37 -1.52 3.15
C LEU A 46 7.08 -1.09 2.42
N ASP A 47 7.21 -0.69 1.15
CA ASP A 47 6.09 -0.31 0.27
C ASP A 47 5.95 -1.36 -0.84
N ILE A 48 4.90 -2.20 -0.78
CA ILE A 48 4.61 -3.28 -1.72
C ILE A 48 3.56 -2.80 -2.73
N GLY A 49 3.86 -2.89 -4.03
CA GLY A 49 3.04 -2.30 -5.07
C GLY A 49 3.23 -0.78 -5.13
N ALA A 50 4.50 -0.36 -5.07
CA ALA A 50 4.87 1.04 -4.88
C ALA A 50 4.59 1.94 -6.07
N ALA A 51 4.56 1.41 -7.32
CA ALA A 51 4.34 2.23 -8.51
C ALA A 51 2.95 2.90 -8.51
N PRO A 52 2.87 4.15 -8.96
CA PRO A 52 3.90 5.01 -9.54
C PRO A 52 4.80 5.74 -8.54
N GLY A 53 4.72 5.46 -7.23
CA GLY A 53 5.60 6.01 -6.21
C GLY A 53 5.00 7.09 -5.30
N SER A 54 3.68 7.22 -5.26
CA SER A 54 3.02 8.29 -4.47
C SER A 54 3.16 8.06 -2.97
N TRP A 55 2.97 6.83 -2.48
CA TRP A 55 3.16 6.49 -1.08
C TRP A 55 4.64 6.55 -0.71
N SER A 56 5.51 5.96 -1.53
CA SER A 56 6.96 6.03 -1.36
C SER A 56 7.47 7.47 -1.23
N LEU A 57 7.05 8.37 -2.14
CA LEU A 57 7.46 9.77 -2.10
C LEU A 57 6.97 10.48 -0.83
N TRP A 58 5.73 10.20 -0.42
CA TRP A 58 5.17 10.79 0.80
C TRP A 58 5.91 10.30 2.05
N VAL A 59 6.21 8.99 2.15
CA VAL A 59 7.00 8.42 3.24
C VAL A 59 8.38 9.04 3.32
N LEU A 60 9.09 9.16 2.20
CA LEU A 60 10.41 9.78 2.16
C LEU A 60 10.38 11.26 2.61
N ARG A 61 9.36 12.02 2.18
CA ARG A 61 9.15 13.40 2.62
C ARG A 61 8.84 13.49 4.12
N PHE A 62 8.08 12.55 4.66
CA PHE A 62 7.80 12.47 6.09
C PHE A 62 9.05 12.15 6.90
N LEU A 63 9.82 11.15 6.48
CA LEU A 63 11.04 10.70 7.17
C LEU A 63 12.19 11.71 7.10
N LYS A 64 12.25 12.56 6.06
CA LYS A 64 13.28 13.61 5.88
C LYS A 64 14.71 13.08 6.03
N GLY A 65 14.98 11.90 5.46
CA GLY A 65 16.29 11.24 5.55
C GLY A 65 16.51 10.41 6.81
N SER A 66 15.62 10.45 7.81
CA SER A 66 15.64 9.54 8.95
C SER A 66 14.94 8.21 8.61
N GLY A 67 15.40 7.10 9.18
CA GLY A 67 14.84 5.79 8.87
C GLY A 67 15.21 5.27 7.47
N PHE A 68 14.38 4.41 6.90
CA PHE A 68 14.66 3.76 5.62
C PHE A 68 13.37 3.36 4.91
N LEU A 69 13.34 3.45 3.58
CA LEU A 69 12.26 2.92 2.75
C LEU A 69 12.79 1.91 1.75
N ALA A 70 12.29 0.67 1.83
CA ALA A 70 12.36 -0.29 0.74
C ALA A 70 11.03 -0.27 -0.03
N ALA A 71 11.09 -0.40 -1.35
CA ALA A 71 9.91 -0.45 -2.20
C ALA A 71 10.06 -1.52 -3.28
N VAL A 72 8.95 -2.16 -3.63
CA VAL A 72 8.90 -3.18 -4.68
C VAL A 72 7.66 -3.01 -5.56
N ASP A 73 7.83 -3.16 -6.87
CA ASP A 73 6.76 -3.19 -7.85
C ASP A 73 7.21 -3.89 -9.14
N LEU A 74 6.26 -4.43 -9.90
CA LEU A 74 6.52 -4.95 -11.25
C LEU A 74 6.87 -3.84 -12.23
N SER A 75 6.33 -2.65 -12.02
CA SER A 75 6.52 -1.46 -12.85
C SER A 75 7.59 -0.53 -12.28
N PRO A 76 8.28 0.25 -13.12
CA PRO A 76 9.23 1.26 -12.64
C PRO A 76 8.51 2.39 -11.90
N LEU A 77 9.23 3.05 -11.00
CA LEU A 77 8.70 4.22 -10.31
C LEU A 77 8.71 5.47 -11.20
N GLY A 78 7.63 6.24 -11.11
CA GLY A 78 7.50 7.54 -11.80
C GLY A 78 7.98 8.74 -10.97
N MET A 79 8.75 8.49 -9.87
CA MET A 79 9.24 9.55 -8.99
C MET A 79 10.76 9.46 -8.80
N LYS A 80 11.38 10.58 -8.43
CA LYS A 80 12.78 10.62 -7.97
C LYS A 80 12.82 10.69 -6.45
N PRO A 81 13.58 9.82 -5.76
CA PRO A 81 13.69 9.86 -4.32
C PRO A 81 14.39 11.16 -3.88
N PRO A 82 13.82 11.92 -2.91
CA PRO A 82 14.43 13.16 -2.44
C PRO A 82 15.60 12.95 -1.47
N PHE A 83 15.80 11.71 -0.97
CA PHE A 83 16.83 11.36 0.00
C PHE A 83 17.46 10.00 -0.34
N GLY A 84 18.67 9.74 0.14
CA GLY A 84 19.44 8.52 -0.12
C GLY A 84 19.04 7.29 0.72
N ASN A 85 18.11 7.42 1.67
CA ASN A 85 17.61 6.34 2.52
C ASN A 85 16.50 5.52 1.84
N PHE A 86 16.70 5.21 0.58
CA PHE A 86 15.71 4.56 -0.28
C PHE A 86 16.33 3.40 -1.09
N PHE A 87 15.59 2.32 -1.18
CA PHE A 87 15.89 1.19 -2.03
C PHE A 87 14.64 0.80 -2.82
N PHE A 88 14.78 0.67 -4.13
CA PHE A 88 13.71 0.18 -4.99
C PHE A 88 14.16 -1.08 -5.72
N LEU A 89 13.31 -2.09 -5.71
CA LEU A 89 13.49 -3.32 -6.46
C LEU A 89 12.33 -3.48 -7.45
N GLN A 90 12.63 -3.44 -8.74
CA GLN A 90 11.65 -3.81 -9.74
C GLN A 90 11.62 -5.33 -9.84
N GLY A 91 10.50 -5.95 -9.46
CA GLY A 91 10.38 -7.39 -9.43
C GLY A 91 9.00 -7.88 -8.96
N ASP A 92 8.80 -9.18 -9.10
CA ASP A 92 7.59 -9.85 -8.65
C ASP A 92 7.69 -10.18 -7.15
N LEU A 93 6.68 -9.80 -6.38
CA LEU A 93 6.62 -10.11 -4.94
C LEU A 93 6.58 -11.63 -4.65
N TYR A 94 6.20 -12.45 -5.62
CA TYR A 94 6.20 -13.92 -5.51
C TYR A 94 7.58 -14.53 -5.81
N ASP A 95 8.55 -13.76 -6.32
CA ASP A 95 9.90 -14.23 -6.58
C ASP A 95 10.68 -14.38 -5.25
N PRO A 96 11.21 -15.57 -4.92
CA PRO A 96 12.01 -15.79 -3.73
C PRO A 96 13.26 -14.89 -3.63
N ALA A 97 13.87 -14.51 -4.76
CA ALA A 97 15.02 -13.62 -4.78
C ALA A 97 14.62 -12.19 -4.37
N VAL A 98 13.44 -11.72 -4.80
CA VAL A 98 12.88 -10.44 -4.37
C VAL A 98 12.60 -10.47 -2.87
N ARG A 99 11.99 -11.54 -2.37
CA ARG A 99 11.73 -11.71 -0.94
C ARG A 99 13.02 -11.69 -0.10
N ALA A 100 14.05 -12.40 -0.54
CA ALA A 100 15.35 -12.43 0.13
C ALA A 100 15.98 -11.03 0.17
N ALA A 101 15.99 -10.31 -0.96
CA ALA A 101 16.55 -8.96 -1.04
C ALA A 101 15.82 -7.95 -0.13
N LEU A 102 14.51 -8.09 0.05
CA LEU A 102 13.72 -7.26 0.97
C LEU A 102 13.96 -7.67 2.43
N ALA A 103 14.12 -8.97 2.71
CA ALA A 103 14.41 -9.50 4.05
C ALA A 103 15.74 -8.99 4.60
N GLU A 104 16.79 -8.91 3.77
CA GLU A 104 18.09 -8.34 4.14
C GLU A 104 18.02 -6.90 4.65
N ARG A 105 16.95 -6.19 4.31
CA ARG A 105 16.72 -4.77 4.65
C ARG A 105 15.74 -4.58 5.81
N GLY A 106 15.16 -5.65 6.30
CA GLY A 106 14.26 -5.66 7.45
C GLY A 106 15.01 -5.65 8.81
N PRO A 107 14.31 -5.86 9.91
CA PRO A 107 12.85 -5.85 9.99
C PRO A 107 12.26 -4.45 9.79
N TYR A 108 10.96 -4.40 9.43
CA TYR A 108 10.25 -3.15 9.14
C TYR A 108 9.29 -2.78 10.26
N GLY A 109 9.25 -1.51 10.64
CA GLY A 109 8.27 -0.97 11.58
C GLY A 109 6.91 -0.68 10.94
N LEU A 110 6.86 -0.59 9.61
CA LEU A 110 5.64 -0.40 8.84
C LEU A 110 5.76 -1.11 7.49
N ILE A 111 4.74 -1.90 7.14
CA ILE A 111 4.57 -2.45 5.80
C ILE A 111 3.31 -1.84 5.20
N LEU A 112 3.44 -1.31 3.98
CA LEU A 112 2.38 -0.66 3.21
C LEU A 112 2.11 -1.47 1.95
N SER A 113 0.84 -1.57 1.54
CA SER A 113 0.47 -2.09 0.22
C SER A 113 -0.77 -1.41 -0.33
N ASP A 114 -0.60 -0.63 -1.42
CA ASP A 114 -1.69 -0.17 -2.29
C ASP A 114 -1.74 -1.02 -3.58
N ALA A 115 -1.11 -2.20 -3.57
CA ALA A 115 -1.06 -3.10 -4.71
C ALA A 115 -2.46 -3.53 -5.15
N ALA A 116 -2.62 -3.66 -6.45
CA ALA A 116 -3.85 -4.14 -7.08
C ALA A 116 -3.50 -5.08 -8.22
N PRO A 117 -4.16 -6.24 -8.34
CA PRO A 117 -3.96 -7.10 -9.48
C PRO A 117 -4.50 -6.45 -10.76
N SER A 118 -3.93 -6.84 -11.90
CA SER A 118 -4.49 -6.48 -13.20
C SER A 118 -5.91 -7.04 -13.31
N THR A 119 -6.86 -6.19 -13.69
CA THR A 119 -8.25 -6.59 -13.82
C THR A 119 -8.53 -7.25 -15.16
N THR A 120 -9.23 -8.38 -15.14
CA THR A 120 -9.68 -9.10 -16.33
C THR A 120 -11.05 -8.64 -16.80
N GLY A 121 -11.83 -8.01 -15.92
CA GLY A 121 -13.25 -7.69 -16.11
C GLY A 121 -14.18 -8.79 -15.59
N ASP A 122 -13.67 -9.97 -15.28
CA ASP A 122 -14.42 -11.02 -14.58
C ASP A 122 -14.31 -10.80 -13.06
N ARG A 123 -15.44 -10.56 -12.43
CA ARG A 123 -15.49 -10.22 -11.00
C ARG A 123 -14.94 -11.34 -10.11
N THR A 124 -15.21 -12.61 -10.45
CA THR A 124 -14.76 -13.76 -9.65
C THR A 124 -13.25 -13.91 -9.71
N VAL A 125 -12.69 -13.81 -10.93
CA VAL A 125 -11.25 -13.89 -11.15
C VAL A 125 -10.53 -12.70 -10.49
N ASP A 126 -11.06 -11.51 -10.65
CA ASP A 126 -10.47 -10.29 -10.09
C ASP A 126 -10.50 -10.30 -8.55
N THR A 127 -11.57 -10.82 -7.93
CA THR A 127 -11.66 -11.01 -6.48
C THR A 127 -10.63 -12.02 -5.99
N GLY A 128 -10.56 -13.21 -6.58
CA GLY A 128 -9.59 -14.24 -6.18
C GLY A 128 -8.13 -13.77 -6.31
N ARG A 129 -7.79 -13.03 -7.37
CA ARG A 129 -6.45 -12.43 -7.52
C ARG A 129 -6.15 -11.39 -6.45
N SER A 130 -7.15 -10.61 -6.07
CA SER A 130 -7.00 -9.62 -5.00
C SER A 130 -6.78 -10.28 -3.65
N GLU A 131 -7.52 -11.34 -3.34
CA GLU A 131 -7.35 -12.11 -2.10
C GLU A 131 -5.96 -12.73 -2.02
N ALA A 132 -5.49 -13.39 -3.09
CA ALA A 132 -4.14 -13.97 -3.15
C ALA A 132 -3.04 -12.91 -2.96
N LEU A 133 -3.23 -11.71 -3.52
CA LEU A 133 -2.28 -10.61 -3.35
C LEU A 133 -2.23 -10.13 -1.89
N VAL A 134 -3.38 -10.03 -1.23
CA VAL A 134 -3.44 -9.64 0.19
C VAL A 134 -2.81 -10.71 1.08
N GLU A 135 -3.06 -12.00 0.81
CA GLU A 135 -2.41 -13.10 1.51
C GLU A 135 -0.88 -13.03 1.38
N ALA A 136 -0.36 -12.78 0.17
CA ALA A 136 1.07 -12.60 -0.02
C ALA A 136 1.63 -11.41 0.79
N VAL A 137 0.91 -10.29 0.88
CA VAL A 137 1.32 -9.14 1.70
C VAL A 137 1.32 -9.50 3.19
N ILE A 138 0.37 -10.31 3.66
CA ILE A 138 0.33 -10.82 5.04
C ILE A 138 1.53 -11.72 5.32
N ASP A 139 1.90 -12.61 4.38
CA ASP A 139 3.09 -13.46 4.51
C ASP A 139 4.40 -12.64 4.59
N TYR A 140 4.46 -11.51 3.89
CA TYR A 140 5.55 -10.55 4.05
C TYR A 140 5.55 -9.91 5.44
N ALA A 141 4.37 -9.57 5.97
CA ALA A 141 4.25 -9.00 7.30
C ALA A 141 4.64 -10.00 8.39
N ASP A 142 4.18 -11.25 8.31
CA ASP A 142 4.53 -12.32 9.25
C ASP A 142 6.06 -12.56 9.30
N ALA A 143 6.74 -12.43 8.17
CA ALA A 143 8.17 -12.69 8.08
C ALA A 143 9.06 -11.48 8.40
N LEU A 144 8.62 -10.26 8.07
CA LEU A 144 9.49 -9.09 8.00
C LEU A 144 9.05 -7.92 8.89
N LEU A 145 7.87 -7.97 9.50
CA LEU A 145 7.40 -6.92 10.38
C LEU A 145 8.08 -7.03 11.75
N ALA A 146 8.56 -5.92 12.26
CA ALA A 146 9.10 -5.86 13.61
C ALA A 146 7.98 -6.01 14.66
N PRO A 147 8.27 -6.55 15.85
CA PRO A 147 7.32 -6.54 16.96
C PRO A 147 6.78 -5.13 17.22
N GLY A 148 5.48 -4.99 17.40
CA GLY A 148 4.80 -3.68 17.54
C GLY A 148 4.72 -2.87 16.23
N GLY A 149 5.10 -3.45 15.09
CA GLY A 149 4.99 -2.83 13.78
C GLY A 149 3.57 -2.81 13.25
N HIS A 150 3.34 -2.04 12.19
CA HIS A 150 2.04 -1.85 11.56
C HIS A 150 2.02 -2.41 10.15
N LEU A 151 0.89 -2.99 9.75
CA LEU A 151 0.58 -3.36 8.38
C LEU A 151 -0.59 -2.51 7.88
N VAL A 152 -0.45 -1.95 6.68
CA VAL A 152 -1.51 -1.29 5.93
C VAL A 152 -1.64 -1.96 4.58
N ALA A 153 -2.76 -2.59 4.32
CA ALA A 153 -3.02 -3.25 3.04
C ALA A 153 -4.38 -2.83 2.47
N LYS A 154 -4.41 -2.61 1.16
CA LYS A 154 -5.64 -2.38 0.44
C LYS A 154 -6.41 -3.68 0.29
N LEU A 155 -7.68 -3.66 0.68
CA LEU A 155 -8.63 -4.74 0.45
C LEU A 155 -9.64 -4.33 -0.63
N PHE A 156 -10.02 -5.29 -1.49
CA PHE A 156 -11.11 -5.10 -2.43
C PHE A 156 -12.39 -5.69 -1.84
N GLN A 157 -13.50 -4.99 -1.97
CA GLN A 157 -14.81 -5.54 -1.59
C GLN A 157 -15.23 -6.64 -2.55
N GLY A 158 -15.42 -7.83 -2.03
CA GLY A 158 -15.80 -9.00 -2.83
C GLY A 158 -16.44 -10.13 -2.04
N GLY A 159 -16.53 -10.01 -0.71
CA GLY A 159 -17.18 -10.99 0.17
C GLY A 159 -16.28 -11.69 1.19
N GLY A 160 -14.96 -11.77 0.98
CA GLY A 160 -14.00 -12.38 1.93
C GLY A 160 -13.47 -11.45 3.02
N GLU A 161 -13.90 -10.19 3.07
CA GLU A 161 -13.34 -9.18 3.98
C GLU A 161 -13.50 -9.53 5.46
N ARG A 162 -14.65 -10.10 5.83
CA ARG A 162 -14.92 -10.49 7.23
C ARG A 162 -14.00 -11.61 7.68
N ASP A 163 -13.83 -12.62 6.81
CA ASP A 163 -13.01 -13.78 7.09
C ASP A 163 -11.53 -13.40 7.17
N LEU A 164 -11.09 -12.53 6.26
CA LEU A 164 -9.74 -11.96 6.26
C LEU A 164 -9.49 -11.12 7.53
N LEU A 165 -10.39 -10.22 7.91
CA LEU A 165 -10.27 -9.44 9.14
C LEU A 165 -10.27 -10.33 10.39
N GLN A 166 -11.03 -11.43 10.37
CA GLN A 166 -11.03 -12.39 11.47
C GLN A 166 -9.71 -13.15 11.54
N ALA A 167 -9.15 -13.59 10.40
CA ALA A 167 -7.84 -14.23 10.35
C ALA A 167 -6.72 -13.29 10.83
N LEU A 168 -6.80 -12.01 10.48
CA LEU A 168 -5.86 -11.00 10.92
C LEU A 168 -5.92 -10.70 12.42
N ARG A 169 -7.11 -10.76 13.04
CA ARG A 169 -7.27 -10.63 14.51
C ARG A 169 -6.60 -11.75 15.30
N GLY A 170 -6.34 -12.89 14.69
CA GLY A 170 -5.57 -13.98 15.29
C GLY A 170 -4.05 -13.75 15.24
N ARG A 171 -3.57 -12.83 14.39
CA ARG A 171 -2.14 -12.57 14.14
C ARG A 171 -1.67 -11.23 14.70
N PHE A 172 -2.58 -10.27 14.88
CA PHE A 172 -2.27 -8.90 15.27
C PHE A 172 -3.14 -8.47 16.46
N GLU A 173 -2.61 -7.64 17.34
CA GLU A 173 -3.36 -7.11 18.49
C GLU A 173 -4.65 -6.40 18.06
N THR A 174 -4.58 -5.68 16.94
CA THR A 174 -5.70 -4.93 16.40
C THR A 174 -5.80 -5.12 14.90
N ALA A 175 -6.99 -5.46 14.40
CA ALA A 175 -7.30 -5.46 12.97
C ALA A 175 -8.62 -4.72 12.75
N ARG A 176 -8.60 -3.67 11.92
CA ARG A 176 -9.78 -2.87 11.63
C ARG A 176 -9.79 -2.38 10.19
N GLY A 177 -10.98 -2.29 9.59
CA GLY A 177 -11.18 -1.65 8.31
C GLY A 177 -11.26 -0.13 8.45
N PHE A 178 -10.71 0.59 7.48
CA PHE A 178 -10.80 2.05 7.40
C PHE A 178 -11.00 2.49 5.94
N LYS A 179 -11.97 3.37 5.70
CA LYS A 179 -12.26 3.96 4.39
C LYS A 179 -11.83 5.42 4.37
N PRO A 180 -10.70 5.77 3.72
CA PRO A 180 -10.29 7.16 3.59
C PRO A 180 -11.26 7.97 2.74
N LYS A 181 -11.42 9.28 3.06
CA LYS A 181 -12.26 10.23 2.30
C LYS A 181 -11.78 10.42 0.86
N ALA A 182 -10.48 10.26 0.64
CA ALA A 182 -9.87 10.36 -0.70
C ALA A 182 -10.20 9.18 -1.64
N CYS A 183 -10.98 8.18 -1.20
CA CYS A 183 -11.49 7.12 -2.07
C CYS A 183 -12.52 7.66 -3.06
N ARG A 184 -12.60 7.05 -4.28
CA ARG A 184 -13.63 7.44 -5.28
C ARG A 184 -15.00 7.02 -4.80
N ALA A 185 -16.00 7.91 -4.93
CA ALA A 185 -17.38 7.62 -4.54
C ALA A 185 -18.06 6.54 -5.42
N GLU A 186 -17.65 6.44 -6.70
CA GLU A 186 -18.29 5.60 -7.72
C GLU A 186 -17.54 4.29 -8.04
N SER A 187 -16.46 4.00 -7.32
CA SER A 187 -15.74 2.76 -7.56
C SER A 187 -16.45 1.59 -6.87
N PHE A 188 -17.14 0.74 -7.63
CA PHE A 188 -17.52 -0.62 -7.20
C PHE A 188 -16.30 -1.44 -6.71
N ARG A 189 -15.09 -0.92 -6.91
CA ARG A 189 -13.80 -1.49 -6.56
C ARG A 189 -13.18 -0.93 -5.29
N SER A 190 -13.76 0.08 -4.66
CA SER A 190 -13.07 0.81 -3.60
C SER A 190 -13.95 1.17 -2.41
N GLU A 191 -14.52 0.18 -1.76
CA GLU A 191 -14.52 0.25 -0.31
C GLU A 191 -13.17 -0.36 0.13
N GLU A 192 -12.14 0.46 0.06
CA GLU A 192 -10.81 0.11 0.54
C GLU A 192 -10.89 0.06 2.06
N HIS A 193 -11.02 -1.13 2.61
CA HIS A 193 -10.74 -1.36 4.00
C HIS A 193 -9.24 -1.50 4.15
N THR A 194 -8.59 -0.44 4.60
CA THR A 194 -7.21 -0.53 5.05
C THR A 194 -7.24 -1.13 6.45
N SER A 195 -6.70 -2.32 6.62
CA SER A 195 -6.53 -2.92 7.93
C SER A 195 -5.27 -2.35 8.55
N GLU A 196 -5.41 -1.66 9.68
CA GLU A 196 -4.29 -1.37 10.57
C GLU A 196 -4.08 -2.60 11.43
N LEU A 197 -2.89 -3.17 11.34
CA LEU A 197 -2.49 -4.35 12.06
C LEU A 197 -1.25 -4.01 12.88
N GLN A 198 -1.32 -4.27 14.17
CA GLN A 198 -0.19 -4.13 15.09
C GLN A 198 0.19 -5.52 15.54
N SER A 199 1.43 -5.96 15.25
CA SER A 199 1.96 -7.25 15.70
C SER A 199 2.21 -7.25 17.20
N HIS A 200 2.09 -8.43 17.82
CA HIS A 200 2.44 -8.65 19.21
C HIS A 200 3.94 -8.48 19.49
#